data_b92abe7731ccb20b6da9e1a3be785673
#
_entry.id   b92abe7731ccb20b6da9e1a3be785673
#
_cell.length_a   1.000
_cell.length_b   1.000
_cell.length_c   1.000
_cell.angle_alpha   90.00
_cell.angle_beta   90.00
_cell.angle_gamma   90.00
#
_symmetry.space_group_name_H-M   'P 1'
#
loop_
_entity.id
_entity.type
_entity.pdbx_description
1 polymer ?
#
loop_
_entity_poly.entity_id
_entity_poly.type
_entity_poly.pdbx_seq_one_letter_code
_entity_poly.pdbx_strand_id
1 'polypeptide(L)'
;FIEKNLSDYSKLRNFDFGPDKRDNVSCLSPYVTHGVLNEIEIIKKSLAKFSFSKNEKFIQEVLWRTYWKGWLELRPNVWTDYLVNLTNIREKFKNNKEYLNAIDGNTNIECFNEWVKELKENNYLHNHTRMWFASIWIFTLDLPWQLGAEFFMQHLYDGDAASNTLG
;
A
#
# COMPACT_ATOMS: atom_id res chain seq x y z
N PHE A 1 -13.95 -13.37 -1.43
CA PHE A 1 -14.33 -11.99 -1.14
C PHE A 1 -15.51 -11.54 -2.00
N ILE A 2 -15.40 -11.50 -3.34
CA ILE A 2 -16.45 -11.00 -4.24
C ILE A 2 -17.82 -11.67 -3.98
N GLU A 3 -17.82 -12.95 -3.69
CA GLU A 3 -19.08 -13.70 -3.52
C GLU A 3 -19.76 -13.50 -2.17
N LYS A 4 -19.00 -13.15 -1.14
CA LYS A 4 -19.51 -13.12 0.24
C LYS A 4 -19.54 -11.72 0.84
N ASN A 5 -18.48 -10.93 0.64
CA ASN A 5 -18.21 -9.75 1.46
C ASN A 5 -18.23 -8.43 0.68
N LEU A 6 -18.31 -8.48 -0.67
CA LEU A 6 -18.27 -7.28 -1.50
C LEU A 6 -19.44 -6.31 -1.24
N SER A 7 -20.62 -6.82 -0.85
CA SER A 7 -21.80 -5.99 -0.57
C SER A 7 -21.56 -4.94 0.53
N ASP A 8 -20.71 -5.24 1.50
CA ASP A 8 -20.40 -4.36 2.63
C ASP A 8 -19.08 -3.61 2.48
N TYR A 9 -18.38 -3.82 1.38
CA TYR A 9 -17.08 -3.23 1.12
C TYR A 9 -17.07 -1.71 1.26
N SER A 10 -18.03 -1.00 0.67
CA SER A 10 -18.07 0.47 0.73
C SER A 10 -18.20 1.02 2.16
N LYS A 11 -18.80 0.25 3.07
CA LYS A 11 -18.99 0.62 4.48
C LYS A 11 -17.79 0.25 5.34
N LEU A 12 -17.19 -0.93 5.06
CA LEU A 12 -16.21 -1.54 5.95
C LEU A 12 -14.76 -1.39 5.46
N ARG A 13 -14.53 -0.97 4.21
CA ARG A 13 -13.20 -0.89 3.59
C ARG A 13 -12.18 -0.04 4.34
N ASN A 14 -12.63 0.89 5.16
CA ASN A 14 -11.77 1.81 5.90
C ASN A 14 -11.41 1.33 7.30
N PHE A 15 -11.93 0.19 7.73
CA PHE A 15 -11.62 -0.39 9.03
C PHE A 15 -10.53 -1.45 8.89
N ASP A 16 -9.49 -1.35 9.70
CA ASP A 16 -8.48 -2.39 9.86
C ASP A 16 -8.80 -3.21 11.12
N PHE A 17 -9.20 -4.46 10.91
CA PHE A 17 -9.50 -5.40 11.99
C PHE A 17 -8.30 -6.29 12.35
N GLY A 18 -7.12 -5.96 11.84
CA GLY A 18 -5.89 -6.73 12.04
C GLY A 18 -5.71 -7.88 11.03
N PRO A 19 -4.52 -8.51 11.06
CA PRO A 19 -4.11 -9.47 10.03
C PRO A 19 -5.01 -10.70 9.90
N ASP A 20 -5.63 -11.13 11.01
CA ASP A 20 -6.48 -12.33 11.05
C ASP A 20 -7.93 -12.09 10.64
N LYS A 21 -8.35 -10.83 10.45
CA LYS A 21 -9.75 -10.45 10.19
C LYS A 21 -9.88 -9.48 9.03
N ARG A 22 -9.41 -9.89 7.84
CA ARG A 22 -9.42 -9.05 6.62
C ARG A 22 -10.56 -9.37 5.65
N ASP A 23 -11.66 -9.92 6.14
CA ASP A 23 -12.81 -10.26 5.30
C ASP A 23 -13.50 -9.05 4.65
N ASN A 24 -13.28 -7.86 5.18
CA ASN A 24 -13.81 -6.59 4.68
C ASN A 24 -13.05 -6.01 3.48
N VAL A 25 -11.87 -6.54 3.14
CA VAL A 25 -11.06 -6.15 1.99
C VAL A 25 -10.68 -7.36 1.15
N SER A 26 -10.36 -7.12 -0.13
CA SER A 26 -10.15 -8.22 -1.07
C SER A 26 -8.81 -8.94 -0.92
N CYS A 27 -7.78 -8.26 -0.45
CA CYS A 27 -6.39 -8.71 -0.42
C CYS A 27 -5.87 -9.22 -1.77
N LEU A 28 -6.41 -8.71 -2.90
CA LEU A 28 -6.05 -9.17 -4.25
C LEU A 28 -4.84 -8.45 -4.85
N SER A 29 -4.39 -7.36 -4.23
CA SER A 29 -3.31 -6.52 -4.77
C SER A 29 -2.00 -7.28 -5.08
N PRO A 30 -1.52 -8.26 -4.26
CA PRO A 30 -0.35 -9.05 -4.62
C PRO A 30 -0.54 -9.84 -5.92
N TYR A 31 -1.69 -10.46 -6.10
CA TYR A 31 -1.99 -11.25 -7.29
C TYR A 31 -2.09 -10.40 -8.56
N VAL A 32 -2.60 -9.18 -8.42
CA VAL A 32 -2.68 -8.21 -9.53
C VAL A 32 -1.29 -7.66 -9.86
N THR A 33 -0.49 -7.31 -8.84
CA THR A 33 0.88 -6.83 -9.02
C THR A 33 1.73 -7.83 -9.81
N HIS A 34 1.59 -9.12 -9.51
CA HIS A 34 2.36 -10.19 -10.15
C HIS A 34 1.69 -10.79 -11.40
N GLY A 35 0.59 -10.20 -11.90
CA GLY A 35 -0.06 -10.61 -13.14
C GLY A 35 -0.80 -11.95 -13.07
N VAL A 36 -1.05 -12.48 -11.87
CA VAL A 36 -1.85 -13.71 -11.67
C VAL A 36 -3.33 -13.44 -11.93
N LEU A 37 -3.79 -12.24 -11.60
CA LEU A 37 -5.12 -11.73 -11.88
C LEU A 37 -5.01 -10.38 -12.59
N ASN A 38 -5.93 -10.08 -13.50
CA ASN A 38 -6.02 -8.76 -14.09
C ASN A 38 -7.25 -8.00 -13.61
N GLU A 39 -7.17 -6.68 -13.66
CA GLU A 39 -8.21 -5.76 -13.17
C GLU A 39 -9.55 -5.98 -13.90
N ILE A 40 -9.52 -6.26 -15.19
CA ILE A 40 -10.73 -6.45 -16.01
C ILE A 40 -11.49 -7.70 -15.56
N GLU A 41 -10.80 -8.79 -15.26
CA GLU A 41 -11.43 -10.04 -14.78
C GLU A 41 -12.08 -9.83 -13.42
N ILE A 42 -11.40 -9.13 -12.51
CA ILE A 42 -11.93 -8.79 -11.19
C ILE A 42 -13.21 -7.95 -11.33
N ILE A 43 -13.19 -6.91 -12.18
CA ILE A 43 -14.33 -6.03 -12.43
C ILE A 43 -15.49 -6.82 -13.08
N LYS A 44 -15.22 -7.61 -14.11
CA LYS A 44 -16.26 -8.44 -14.76
C LYS A 44 -16.92 -9.38 -13.75
N LYS A 45 -16.13 -10.04 -12.91
CA LYS A 45 -16.66 -10.97 -11.90
C LYS A 45 -17.51 -10.23 -10.85
N SER A 46 -17.11 -9.05 -10.44
CA SER A 46 -17.89 -8.24 -9.49
C SER A 46 -19.21 -7.76 -10.09
N LEU A 47 -19.21 -7.30 -11.36
CA LEU A 47 -20.40 -6.83 -12.06
C LEU A 47 -21.37 -7.96 -12.45
N ALA A 48 -20.89 -9.17 -12.61
CA ALA A 48 -21.74 -10.34 -12.79
C ALA A 48 -22.59 -10.66 -11.54
N LYS A 49 -22.13 -10.24 -10.36
CA LYS A 49 -22.78 -10.53 -9.08
C LYS A 49 -23.63 -9.37 -8.56
N PHE A 50 -23.14 -8.13 -8.73
CA PHE A 50 -23.77 -6.95 -8.15
C PHE A 50 -23.87 -5.82 -9.19
N SER A 51 -24.89 -4.97 -9.03
CA SER A 51 -25.03 -3.76 -9.87
C SER A 51 -23.83 -2.82 -9.73
N PHE A 52 -23.59 -2.00 -10.73
CA PHE A 52 -22.51 -1.00 -10.73
C PHE A 52 -22.56 -0.11 -9.47
N SER A 53 -23.73 0.38 -9.11
CA SER A 53 -23.90 1.26 -7.93
C SER A 53 -23.43 0.63 -6.61
N LYS A 54 -23.57 -0.69 -6.46
CA LYS A 54 -23.05 -1.42 -5.29
C LYS A 54 -21.55 -1.67 -5.35
N ASN A 55 -21.02 -1.76 -6.57
CA ASN A 55 -19.61 -2.07 -6.84
C ASN A 55 -18.73 -0.85 -7.05
N GLU A 56 -19.31 0.32 -7.23
CA GLU A 56 -18.60 1.53 -7.68
C GLU A 56 -17.30 1.77 -6.90
N LYS A 57 -17.36 1.74 -5.57
CA LYS A 57 -16.17 1.97 -4.73
C LYS A 57 -15.10 0.88 -4.91
N PHE A 58 -15.49 -0.36 -5.07
CA PHE A 58 -14.55 -1.45 -5.31
C PHE A 58 -13.90 -1.33 -6.70
N ILE A 59 -14.68 -1.02 -7.73
CA ILE A 59 -14.19 -0.80 -9.09
C ILE A 59 -13.23 0.38 -9.14
N GLN A 60 -13.55 1.49 -8.46
CA GLN A 60 -12.66 2.64 -8.35
C GLN A 60 -11.31 2.25 -7.75
N GLU A 61 -11.29 1.50 -6.64
CA GLU A 61 -10.05 1.06 -6.00
C GLU A 61 -9.22 0.14 -6.92
N VAL A 62 -9.87 -0.75 -7.66
CA VAL A 62 -9.18 -1.61 -8.65
C VAL A 62 -8.55 -0.75 -9.77
N LEU A 63 -9.27 0.26 -10.26
CA LEU A 63 -8.82 1.12 -11.36
C LEU A 63 -7.75 2.15 -10.95
N TRP A 64 -7.63 2.49 -9.66
CA TRP A 64 -6.55 3.37 -9.20
C TRP A 64 -5.16 2.84 -9.56
N ARG A 65 -4.94 1.55 -9.49
CA ARG A 65 -3.68 0.93 -9.93
C ARG A 65 -3.40 1.19 -11.40
N THR A 66 -4.37 0.96 -12.28
CA THR A 66 -4.25 1.22 -13.71
C THR A 66 -3.98 2.70 -13.98
N TYR A 67 -4.66 3.59 -13.27
CA TYR A 67 -4.44 5.03 -13.36
C TYR A 67 -2.99 5.41 -13.01
N TRP A 68 -2.48 4.96 -11.87
CA TRP A 68 -1.13 5.31 -11.43
C TRP A 68 -0.04 4.73 -12.34
N LYS A 69 -0.22 3.53 -12.87
CA LYS A 69 0.69 2.95 -13.87
C LYS A 69 0.73 3.80 -15.14
N GLY A 70 -0.41 4.14 -15.70
CA GLY A 70 -0.47 5.03 -16.86
C GLY A 70 0.08 6.42 -16.59
N TRP A 71 -0.16 6.96 -15.39
CA TRP A 71 0.41 8.24 -14.97
C TRP A 71 1.95 8.22 -14.97
N LEU A 72 2.55 7.17 -14.41
CA LEU A 72 4.01 7.02 -14.35
C LEU A 72 4.63 6.74 -15.73
N GLU A 73 3.98 5.95 -16.57
CA GLU A 73 4.42 5.71 -17.95
C GLU A 73 4.56 7.02 -18.73
N LEU A 74 3.67 7.97 -18.50
CA LEU A 74 3.73 9.31 -19.10
C LEU A 74 4.76 10.25 -18.43
N ARG A 75 5.32 9.87 -17.31
CA ARG A 75 6.25 10.69 -16.50
C ARG A 75 7.43 9.87 -15.96
N PRO A 76 8.21 9.20 -16.84
CA PRO A 76 9.28 8.29 -16.41
C PRO A 76 10.37 8.97 -15.58
N ASN A 77 10.57 10.28 -15.78
CA ASN A 77 11.56 11.03 -15.01
C ASN A 77 11.26 11.06 -13.51
N VAL A 78 9.99 10.99 -13.11
CA VAL A 78 9.61 10.99 -11.68
C VAL A 78 10.23 9.78 -10.96
N TRP A 79 10.22 8.62 -11.60
CA TRP A 79 10.88 7.42 -11.06
C TRP A 79 12.40 7.58 -10.99
N THR A 80 13.01 8.12 -12.05
CA THR A 80 14.46 8.35 -12.10
C THR A 80 14.90 9.33 -11.01
N ASP A 81 14.17 10.43 -10.85
CA ASP A 81 14.45 11.43 -9.81
C ASP A 81 14.30 10.84 -8.40
N TYR A 82 13.28 10.01 -8.18
CA TYR A 82 13.13 9.28 -6.93
C TYR A 82 14.36 8.42 -6.61
N LEU A 83 14.85 7.61 -7.56
CA LEU A 83 16.00 6.73 -7.37
C LEU A 83 17.30 7.50 -7.08
N VAL A 84 17.52 8.61 -7.79
CA VAL A 84 18.70 9.48 -7.55
C VAL A 84 18.63 10.08 -6.15
N ASN A 85 17.47 10.62 -5.77
CA ASN A 85 17.27 11.20 -4.44
C ASN A 85 17.42 10.15 -3.34
N LEU A 86 16.84 8.96 -3.53
CA LEU A 86 16.93 7.85 -2.58
C LEU A 86 18.37 7.45 -2.30
N THR A 87 19.21 7.35 -3.34
CA THR A 87 20.63 7.01 -3.19
C THR A 87 21.35 7.99 -2.28
N ASN A 88 21.14 9.31 -2.48
CA ASN A 88 21.74 10.35 -1.66
C ASN A 88 21.21 10.34 -0.21
N ILE A 89 19.92 10.07 -0.04
CA ILE A 89 19.27 10.05 1.28
C ILE A 89 19.73 8.84 2.10
N ARG A 90 19.86 7.66 1.48
CA ARG A 90 20.36 6.45 2.15
C ARG A 90 21.71 6.69 2.82
N GLU A 91 22.64 7.30 2.11
CA GLU A 91 23.97 7.59 2.67
C GLU A 91 23.92 8.53 3.87
N LYS A 92 23.02 9.51 3.84
CA LYS A 92 22.84 10.45 4.96
C LYS A 92 22.20 9.79 6.19
N PHE A 93 21.28 8.86 5.98
CA PHE A 93 20.46 8.27 7.04
C PHE A 93 20.91 6.88 7.50
N LYS A 94 21.91 6.25 6.87
CA LYS A 94 22.37 4.90 7.21
C LYS A 94 22.69 4.65 8.69
N ASN A 95 23.13 5.70 9.41
CA ASN A 95 23.45 5.65 10.84
C ASN A 95 22.52 6.56 11.67
N ASN A 96 21.43 7.04 11.09
CA ASN A 96 20.47 7.87 11.82
C ASN A 96 19.65 7.00 12.77
N LYS A 97 19.66 7.34 14.05
CA LYS A 97 19.05 6.53 15.12
C LYS A 97 17.53 6.45 14.98
N GLU A 98 16.87 7.54 14.61
CA GLU A 98 15.43 7.62 14.44
C GLU A 98 14.98 6.73 13.27
N TYR A 99 15.72 6.75 12.16
CA TYR A 99 15.48 5.88 11.02
C TYR A 99 15.66 4.40 11.36
N LEU A 100 16.75 4.04 12.04
CA LEU A 100 17.00 2.66 12.46
C LEU A 100 15.92 2.16 13.41
N ASN A 101 15.52 2.96 14.39
CA ASN A 101 14.42 2.63 15.29
C ASN A 101 13.09 2.48 14.53
N ALA A 102 12.83 3.32 13.53
CA ALA A 102 11.61 3.26 12.74
C ALA A 102 11.52 1.94 11.94
N ILE A 103 12.57 1.58 11.22
CA ILE A 103 12.58 0.33 10.44
C ILE A 103 12.57 -0.93 11.33
N ASP A 104 13.05 -0.84 12.55
CA ASP A 104 13.04 -1.96 13.51
C ASP A 104 11.74 -2.06 14.32
N GLY A 105 10.86 -1.05 14.20
CA GLY A 105 9.63 -1.01 15.00
C GLY A 105 9.90 -0.76 16.48
N ASN A 106 10.88 0.08 16.78
CA ASN A 106 11.33 0.40 18.13
C ASN A 106 11.23 1.91 18.42
N THR A 107 10.10 2.50 18.06
CA THR A 107 9.78 3.91 18.30
C THR A 107 8.95 4.07 19.58
N ASN A 108 8.66 5.33 19.96
CA ASN A 108 7.75 5.62 21.07
C ASN A 108 6.26 5.53 20.69
N ILE A 109 5.94 5.03 19.49
CA ILE A 109 4.58 4.96 18.96
C ILE A 109 4.21 3.48 18.79
N GLU A 110 3.51 2.94 19.76
CA GLU A 110 3.19 1.52 19.84
C GLU A 110 2.46 0.99 18.58
N CYS A 111 1.44 1.67 18.12
CA CYS A 111 0.70 1.25 16.92
C CYS A 111 1.60 1.20 15.67
N PHE A 112 2.53 2.13 15.53
CA PHE A 112 3.50 2.14 14.43
C PHE A 112 4.43 0.93 14.50
N ASN A 113 4.92 0.60 15.70
CA ASN A 113 5.79 -0.55 15.92
C ASN A 113 5.09 -1.87 15.58
N GLU A 114 3.82 -2.02 15.96
CA GLU A 114 3.00 -3.18 15.60
C GLU A 114 2.78 -3.28 14.09
N TRP A 115 2.58 -2.18 13.39
CA TRP A 115 2.47 -2.18 11.92
C TRP A 115 3.79 -2.53 11.22
N VAL A 116 4.94 -2.11 11.75
CA VAL A 116 6.27 -2.54 11.24
C VAL A 116 6.41 -4.06 11.37
N LYS A 117 6.04 -4.61 12.53
CA LYS A 117 6.06 -6.05 12.79
C LYS A 117 5.12 -6.79 11.82
N GLU A 118 3.87 -6.35 11.73
CA GLU A 118 2.88 -6.92 10.80
C GLU A 118 3.39 -6.90 9.36
N LEU A 119 3.96 -5.79 8.91
CA LEU A 119 4.52 -5.65 7.58
C LEU A 119 5.64 -6.65 7.30
N LYS A 120 6.55 -6.83 8.28
CA LYS A 120 7.67 -7.77 8.16
C LYS A 120 7.23 -9.24 8.22
N GLU A 121 6.20 -9.55 9.01
CA GLU A 121 5.72 -10.92 9.19
C GLU A 121 4.76 -11.35 8.07
N ASN A 122 3.86 -10.46 7.63
CA ASN A 122 2.78 -10.79 6.70
C ASN A 122 3.00 -10.23 5.29
N ASN A 123 3.97 -9.35 5.09
CA ASN A 123 4.26 -8.68 3.82
C ASN A 123 3.06 -7.94 3.22
N TYR A 124 2.15 -7.51 4.07
CA TYR A 124 0.92 -6.81 3.74
C TYR A 124 0.48 -5.92 4.88
N LEU A 125 -0.06 -4.75 4.55
CA LEU A 125 -0.79 -3.88 5.47
C LEU A 125 -2.10 -3.46 4.81
N HIS A 126 -3.12 -3.25 5.63
CA HIS A 126 -4.38 -2.66 5.20
C HIS A 126 -4.13 -1.27 4.58
N ASN A 127 -4.88 -0.90 3.53
CA ASN A 127 -4.64 0.35 2.80
C ASN A 127 -4.64 1.59 3.70
N HIS A 128 -5.60 1.70 4.63
CA HIS A 128 -5.64 2.83 5.57
C HIS A 128 -4.46 2.83 6.53
N THR A 129 -4.01 1.67 6.96
CA THR A 129 -2.82 1.53 7.80
C THR A 129 -1.57 2.02 7.09
N ARG A 130 -1.44 1.78 5.78
CA ARG A 130 -0.33 2.34 4.98
C ARG A 130 -0.35 3.87 4.98
N MET A 131 -1.52 4.48 4.88
CA MET A 131 -1.67 5.95 4.92
C MET A 131 -1.28 6.51 6.30
N TRP A 132 -1.73 5.89 7.39
CA TRP A 132 -1.36 6.30 8.75
C TRP A 132 0.13 6.07 9.02
N PHE A 133 0.67 4.94 8.58
CA PHE A 133 2.10 4.65 8.65
C PHE A 133 2.93 5.73 7.94
N ALA A 134 2.60 6.08 6.69
CA ALA A 134 3.27 7.12 5.93
C ALA A 134 3.15 8.49 6.61
N SER A 135 1.98 8.81 7.18
CA SER A 135 1.76 10.06 7.93
C SER A 135 2.66 10.14 9.18
N ILE A 136 2.73 9.08 9.97
CA ILE A 136 3.60 9.03 11.15
C ILE A 136 5.07 9.11 10.73
N TRP A 137 5.47 8.35 9.72
CA TRP A 137 6.83 8.36 9.18
C TRP A 137 7.30 9.77 8.81
N ILE A 138 6.49 10.49 8.02
CA ILE A 138 6.86 11.79 7.48
C ILE A 138 6.70 12.92 8.52
N PHE A 139 5.55 12.99 9.19
CA PHE A 139 5.16 14.16 9.98
C PHE A 139 5.44 14.02 11.48
N THR A 140 5.55 12.80 12.00
CA THR A 140 5.80 12.58 13.44
C THR A 140 7.25 12.19 13.69
N LEU A 141 7.80 11.28 12.88
CA LEU A 141 9.19 10.85 12.99
C LEU A 141 10.14 11.74 12.19
N ASP A 142 9.60 12.67 11.39
CA ASP A 142 10.37 13.62 10.54
C ASP A 142 11.40 12.90 9.63
N LEU A 143 11.01 11.77 9.09
CA LEU A 143 11.85 10.95 8.23
C LEU A 143 11.55 11.21 6.75
N PRO A 144 12.56 11.18 5.87
CA PRO A 144 12.35 11.32 4.43
C PRO A 144 11.37 10.28 3.89
N TRP A 145 10.36 10.74 3.14
CA TRP A 145 9.34 9.87 2.56
C TRP A 145 9.93 8.79 1.63
N GLN A 146 11.04 9.09 0.97
CA GLN A 146 11.70 8.17 0.05
C GLN A 146 12.16 6.89 0.76
N LEU A 147 12.63 7.00 2.00
CA LEU A 147 13.04 5.85 2.80
C LEU A 147 11.82 5.02 3.25
N GLY A 148 10.71 5.67 3.56
CA GLY A 148 9.46 4.98 3.88
C GLY A 148 8.87 4.25 2.67
N ALA A 149 8.89 4.90 1.50
CA ALA A 149 8.49 4.28 0.24
C ALA A 149 9.36 3.08 -0.13
N GLU A 150 10.68 3.18 0.09
CA GLU A 150 11.60 2.05 -0.08
C GLU A 150 11.30 0.92 0.90
N PHE A 151 11.05 1.23 2.15
CA PHE A 151 10.70 0.23 3.17
C PHE A 151 9.44 -0.55 2.79
N PHE A 152 8.41 0.14 2.27
CA PHE A 152 7.23 -0.51 1.72
C PHE A 152 7.56 -1.38 0.50
N MET A 153 8.37 -0.88 -0.44
CA MET A 153 8.75 -1.62 -1.64
C MET A 153 9.49 -2.91 -1.33
N GLN A 154 10.31 -2.92 -0.26
CA GLN A 154 11.08 -4.08 0.18
C GLN A 154 10.22 -5.13 0.88
N HIS A 155 9.16 -4.72 1.58
CA HIS A 155 8.40 -5.63 2.44
C HIS A 155 7.03 -6.01 1.89
N LEU A 156 6.37 -5.16 1.09
CA LEU A 156 5.04 -5.46 0.58
C LEU A 156 5.08 -6.45 -0.60
N TYR A 157 4.29 -7.51 -0.54
CA TYR A 157 4.08 -8.40 -1.68
C TYR A 157 3.43 -7.71 -2.88
N ASP A 158 2.70 -6.63 -2.65
CA ASP A 158 2.11 -5.80 -3.70
C ASP A 158 2.90 -4.52 -3.98
N GLY A 159 4.17 -4.47 -3.57
CA GLY A 159 5.08 -3.36 -3.84
C GLY A 159 5.14 -3.05 -5.34
N ASP A 160 4.90 -1.79 -5.71
CA ASP A 160 4.79 -1.34 -7.09
C ASP A 160 5.25 0.11 -7.19
N ALA A 161 6.08 0.42 -8.19
CA ALA A 161 6.66 1.74 -8.37
C ALA A 161 5.61 2.84 -8.54
N ALA A 162 4.53 2.56 -9.27
CA ALA A 162 3.52 3.55 -9.59
C ALA A 162 2.45 3.68 -8.49
N SER A 163 1.80 2.56 -8.14
CA SER A 163 0.63 2.59 -7.26
C SER A 163 0.96 2.54 -5.76
N ASN A 164 2.22 2.29 -5.41
CA ASN A 164 2.63 2.14 -4.01
C ASN A 164 3.74 3.12 -3.62
N THR A 165 4.77 3.30 -4.45
CA THR A 165 5.89 4.20 -4.15
C THR A 165 5.56 5.66 -4.45
N LEU A 166 4.91 5.94 -5.58
CA LEU A 166 4.67 7.28 -6.12
C LEU A 166 3.18 7.66 -6.19
N GLY A 167 2.30 6.70 -5.89
CA GLY A 167 0.84 6.89 -5.95
C GLY A 167 0.19 7.41 -4.69
#